data_3f1d4a12b5bf4240ac76e87f5fbdb3e3
#
_entry.id   3f1d4a12b5bf4240ac76e87f5fbdb3e3
#
_cell.length_a   1.000
_cell.length_b   1.000
_cell.length_c   1.000
_cell.angle_alpha   90.00
_cell.angle_beta   90.00
_cell.angle_gamma   90.00
#
_symmetry.space_group_name_H-M   'P 1'
#
loop_
_entity.id
_entity.type
_entity.pdbx_description
1 polymer ?
#
loop_
_entity_poly.entity_id
_entity_poly.type
_entity_poly.pdbx_seq_one_letter_code
_entity_poly.pdbx_strand_id
1 'polypeptide(L)'
;MSSDSSISIRVSDELRVLDTKLREAGLARSRGPAARQSNRTPRFAPASPEELDRLRPESAEPAIASNGVQWLAASGWKRLGWLWHGFSTRRGGLSRAYRQDGAQGELNLGFTSEDDRDTVIANRRRLAEAITGCADTPLVTVRQIHSKLVVRAGRQAAAAKPARADGLMTDEPGILLAVMTADCIPVLVVDRKCKAVAAFHAGWRGTVQRIVESGIGRMQLEFGSRPEDLTAAIGPGIGTCCYSVGDEVLAEFESQFEYGRGLFVEVDETDPVRRRYPTMFLNQRAPGHGPKETRLHVNLVEANRRQLLAAGLQPRSIRIVPGCTGCRADLFFSHRASGGRAGRMMSVIGIGPER
;
A
#
# COMPACT_ATOMS: atom_id res chain seq x y z
N MET A 1 -8.18 33.62 16.92
CA MET A 1 -8.04 33.27 15.48
C MET A 1 -6.62 33.63 15.03
N SER A 2 -5.62 32.84 15.32
CA SER A 2 -4.27 32.93 14.69
C SER A 2 -3.33 31.87 15.30
N SER A 3 -3.48 30.61 14.92
CA SER A 3 -2.49 29.55 15.25
C SER A 3 -2.35 28.47 14.17
N ASP A 4 -3.06 28.61 13.05
CA ASP A 4 -3.05 27.58 11.98
C ASP A 4 -1.98 27.80 10.90
N SER A 5 -1.42 29.01 10.80
CA SER A 5 -0.39 29.37 9.80
C SER A 5 1.03 28.90 10.18
N SER A 6 1.34 28.79 11.47
CA SER A 6 2.70 28.47 11.94
C SER A 6 3.06 26.99 11.79
N ILE A 7 2.08 26.07 11.86
CA ILE A 7 2.34 24.62 11.71
C ILE A 7 2.52 24.27 10.23
N SER A 8 1.75 24.89 9.33
CA SER A 8 1.87 24.67 7.88
C SER A 8 3.21 25.16 7.32
N ILE A 9 3.74 26.26 7.86
CA ILE A 9 5.04 26.83 7.46
C ILE A 9 6.19 25.93 7.93
N ARG A 10 6.15 25.42 9.17
CA ARG A 10 7.18 24.50 9.69
C ARG A 10 7.29 23.21 8.90
N VAL A 11 6.16 22.60 8.51
CA VAL A 11 6.16 21.37 7.70
C VAL A 11 6.77 21.61 6.31
N SER A 12 6.51 22.79 5.71
CA SER A 12 7.07 23.14 4.41
C SER A 12 8.59 23.36 4.47
N ASP A 13 9.09 23.96 5.54
CA ASP A 13 10.51 24.21 5.73
C ASP A 13 11.27 22.92 6.08
N GLU A 14 10.70 22.08 6.93
CA GLU A 14 11.27 20.75 7.22
C GLU A 14 11.38 19.87 5.97
N LEU A 15 10.39 19.92 5.07
CA LEU A 15 10.43 19.21 3.80
C LEU A 15 11.53 19.70 2.87
N ARG A 16 11.79 21.01 2.82
CA ARG A 16 12.90 21.57 2.03
C ARG A 16 14.25 21.15 2.59
N VAL A 17 14.41 21.17 3.91
CA VAL A 17 15.63 20.73 4.59
C VAL A 17 15.87 19.23 4.37
N LEU A 18 14.81 18.41 4.40
CA LEU A 18 14.90 16.97 4.14
C LEU A 18 15.29 16.68 2.69
N ASP A 19 14.68 17.37 1.73
CA ASP A 19 15.01 17.19 0.31
C ASP A 19 16.47 17.59 0.02
N THR A 20 16.98 18.61 0.69
CA THR A 20 18.40 19.03 0.62
C THR A 20 19.32 17.96 1.22
N LYS A 21 19.01 17.47 2.43
CA LYS A 21 19.82 16.42 3.10
C LYS A 21 19.81 15.10 2.34
N LEU A 22 18.68 14.72 1.72
CA LEU A 22 18.59 13.52 0.89
C LEU A 22 19.43 13.65 -0.39
N ARG A 23 19.53 14.85 -0.97
CA ARG A 23 20.42 15.14 -2.11
C ARG A 23 21.89 15.07 -1.71
N GLU A 24 22.24 15.66 -0.58
CA GLU A 24 23.62 15.62 -0.03
C GLU A 24 24.04 14.20 0.33
N ALA A 25 23.12 13.36 0.80
CA ALA A 25 23.37 11.95 1.10
C ALA A 25 23.44 11.04 -0.16
N GLY A 26 23.27 11.60 -1.38
CA GLY A 26 23.27 10.83 -2.62
C GLY A 26 22.04 9.94 -2.83
N LEU A 27 21.01 10.07 -2.00
CA LEU A 27 19.78 9.29 -2.03
C LEU A 27 18.70 9.91 -2.93
N ALA A 28 18.81 11.19 -3.26
CA ALA A 28 18.00 11.88 -4.24
C ALA A 28 18.76 12.00 -5.56
N ARG A 29 18.42 11.21 -6.55
CA ARG A 29 18.97 11.38 -7.90
C ARG A 29 18.44 12.67 -8.53
N SER A 30 19.33 13.48 -9.10
CA SER A 30 18.98 14.64 -9.92
C SER A 30 18.06 14.21 -11.07
N ARG A 31 17.05 15.01 -11.39
CA ARG A 31 16.27 14.86 -12.62
C ARG A 31 17.25 14.91 -13.81
N GLY A 32 17.46 13.76 -14.43
CA GLY A 32 18.21 13.72 -15.70
C GLY A 32 17.48 14.54 -16.77
N PRO A 33 18.18 15.09 -17.77
CA PRO A 33 17.54 15.84 -18.85
C PRO A 33 16.52 14.95 -19.55
N ALA A 34 15.32 15.49 -19.78
CA ALA A 34 14.25 14.81 -20.50
C ALA A 34 14.78 14.31 -21.85
N ALA A 35 14.87 13.02 -22.02
CA ALA A 35 15.24 12.41 -23.29
C ALA A 35 14.21 12.80 -24.33
N ARG A 36 14.66 13.43 -25.43
CA ARG A 36 13.83 13.75 -26.61
C ARG A 36 13.24 12.44 -27.15
N GLN A 37 11.92 12.34 -27.07
CA GLN A 37 11.15 11.18 -27.53
C GLN A 37 11.35 10.98 -29.04
N SER A 38 11.85 9.81 -29.43
CA SER A 38 11.65 9.27 -30.77
C SER A 38 10.23 8.69 -30.81
N ASN A 39 9.43 9.13 -31.77
CA ASN A 39 8.00 8.87 -31.97
C ASN A 39 7.67 7.41 -32.39
N ARG A 40 8.27 6.40 -31.78
CA ARG A 40 7.85 4.98 -31.87
C ARG A 40 7.94 4.31 -30.54
N THR A 41 6.92 4.53 -29.73
CA THR A 41 6.71 3.69 -28.53
C THR A 41 6.34 2.29 -29.01
N PRO A 42 7.11 1.24 -28.68
CA PRO A 42 6.66 -0.12 -28.91
C PRO A 42 5.36 -0.32 -28.12
N ARG A 43 4.27 -0.66 -28.81
CA ARG A 43 3.04 -1.09 -28.13
C ARG A 43 3.36 -2.37 -27.39
N PHE A 44 2.87 -2.52 -26.15
CA PHE A 44 2.89 -3.81 -25.49
C PHE A 44 2.10 -4.81 -26.32
N ALA A 45 2.58 -6.03 -26.44
CA ALA A 45 1.70 -7.09 -26.89
C ALA A 45 0.60 -7.25 -25.83
N PRO A 46 -0.70 -7.17 -26.19
CA PRO A 46 -1.76 -7.27 -25.21
C PRO A 46 -1.75 -8.67 -24.60
N ALA A 47 -1.77 -8.73 -23.26
CA ALA A 47 -1.89 -9.98 -22.54
C ALA A 47 -3.29 -10.56 -22.72
N SER A 48 -3.38 -11.88 -22.88
CA SER A 48 -4.66 -12.58 -22.90
C SER A 48 -5.27 -12.67 -21.49
N PRO A 49 -6.59 -12.94 -21.35
CA PRO A 49 -7.19 -13.20 -20.05
C PRO A 49 -6.54 -14.36 -19.29
N GLU A 50 -6.07 -15.39 -19.98
CA GLU A 50 -5.35 -16.52 -19.38
C GLU A 50 -3.98 -16.08 -18.84
N GLU A 51 -3.31 -15.14 -19.50
CA GLU A 51 -2.06 -14.55 -19.01
C GLU A 51 -2.31 -13.65 -17.80
N LEU A 52 -3.42 -12.91 -17.77
CA LEU A 52 -3.85 -12.16 -16.57
C LEU A 52 -4.14 -13.09 -15.39
N ASP A 53 -4.81 -14.20 -15.63
CA ASP A 53 -5.07 -15.18 -14.58
C ASP A 53 -3.79 -15.74 -13.98
N ARG A 54 -2.74 -15.95 -14.79
CA ARG A 54 -1.40 -16.35 -14.30
C ARG A 54 -0.73 -15.26 -13.45
N LEU A 55 -1.12 -13.99 -13.60
CA LEU A 55 -0.62 -12.90 -12.76
C LEU A 55 -1.36 -12.78 -11.43
N ARG A 56 -2.40 -13.59 -11.16
CA ARG A 56 -3.08 -13.61 -9.86
C ARG A 56 -2.14 -14.19 -8.81
N PRO A 57 -1.83 -13.44 -7.75
CA PRO A 57 -1.02 -13.98 -6.67
C PRO A 57 -1.82 -15.05 -5.91
N GLU A 58 -1.17 -16.14 -5.53
CA GLU A 58 -1.71 -17.04 -4.51
C GLU A 58 -1.97 -16.23 -3.23
N SER A 59 -3.07 -16.51 -2.54
CA SER A 59 -3.37 -15.86 -1.28
C SER A 59 -2.73 -16.62 -0.12
N ALA A 60 -2.07 -15.87 0.77
CA ALA A 60 -1.61 -16.44 2.02
C ALA A 60 -2.81 -16.81 2.92
N GLU A 61 -2.68 -17.87 3.71
CA GLU A 61 -3.68 -18.26 4.68
C GLU A 61 -3.66 -17.31 5.89
N PRO A 62 -4.82 -16.75 6.30
CA PRO A 62 -4.87 -15.88 7.45
C PRO A 62 -4.73 -16.64 8.77
N ALA A 63 -4.00 -16.04 9.71
CA ALA A 63 -4.09 -16.40 11.12
C ALA A 63 -5.44 -15.92 11.68
N ILE A 64 -5.99 -16.67 12.65
CA ILE A 64 -7.26 -16.36 13.30
C ILE A 64 -7.01 -16.20 14.80
N ALA A 65 -7.36 -15.05 15.35
CA ALA A 65 -7.30 -14.80 16.79
C ALA A 65 -8.50 -15.40 17.53
N SER A 66 -8.39 -15.52 18.83
CA SER A 66 -9.49 -15.99 19.72
C SER A 66 -10.75 -15.12 19.61
N ASN A 67 -10.59 -13.83 19.33
CA ASN A 67 -11.71 -12.90 19.09
C ASN A 67 -12.26 -12.94 17.65
N GLY A 68 -11.80 -13.88 16.81
CA GLY A 68 -12.27 -14.09 15.44
C GLY A 68 -11.65 -13.17 14.38
N VAL A 69 -10.83 -12.19 14.76
CA VAL A 69 -10.10 -11.33 13.80
C VAL A 69 -9.14 -12.18 12.98
N GLN A 70 -9.13 -11.93 11.67
CA GLN A 70 -8.23 -12.61 10.74
C GLN A 70 -7.22 -11.63 10.15
N TRP A 71 -5.93 -12.04 10.12
CA TRP A 71 -4.86 -11.24 9.54
C TRP A 71 -3.78 -12.11 8.89
N LEU A 72 -2.99 -11.52 8.01
CA LEU A 72 -1.84 -12.15 7.38
C LEU A 72 -0.55 -11.66 8.05
N ALA A 73 0.39 -12.57 8.25
CA ALA A 73 1.69 -12.28 8.83
C ALA A 73 2.81 -12.39 7.78
N ALA A 74 3.84 -11.57 7.92
CA ALA A 74 5.05 -11.71 7.11
C ALA A 74 5.83 -12.97 7.51
N SER A 75 6.21 -13.79 6.53
CA SER A 75 6.95 -15.02 6.78
C SER A 75 8.31 -14.73 7.44
N GLY A 76 8.65 -15.53 8.44
CA GLY A 76 9.91 -15.41 9.17
C GLY A 76 9.94 -14.32 10.27
N TRP A 77 9.00 -13.38 10.28
CA TRP A 77 8.97 -12.33 11.29
C TRP A 77 8.46 -12.79 12.66
N LYS A 78 7.78 -13.92 12.74
CA LYS A 78 7.42 -14.57 14.02
C LYS A 78 8.62 -14.86 14.92
N ARG A 79 9.82 -14.96 14.36
CA ARG A 79 11.08 -15.16 15.12
C ARG A 79 11.54 -13.90 15.87
N LEU A 80 11.00 -12.73 15.53
CA LEU A 80 11.24 -11.47 16.22
C LEU A 80 10.22 -11.35 17.36
N GLY A 81 10.50 -11.96 18.51
CA GLY A 81 9.55 -12.07 19.64
C GLY A 81 9.06 -10.71 20.20
N TRP A 82 9.81 -9.63 19.90
CA TRP A 82 9.46 -8.27 20.26
C TRP A 82 8.61 -7.53 19.21
N LEU A 83 8.40 -8.12 18.03
CA LEU A 83 7.74 -7.46 16.91
C LEU A 83 6.25 -7.81 16.86
N TRP A 84 5.40 -6.80 16.91
CA TRP A 84 3.99 -6.88 16.55
C TRP A 84 3.80 -6.49 15.09
N HIS A 85 3.12 -7.30 14.31
CA HIS A 85 2.81 -6.96 12.92
C HIS A 85 1.64 -7.76 12.37
N GLY A 86 0.96 -7.19 11.38
CA GLY A 86 -0.10 -7.89 10.65
C GLY A 86 -0.73 -7.03 9.57
N PHE A 87 -1.26 -7.71 8.57
CA PHE A 87 -2.10 -7.15 7.53
C PHE A 87 -3.52 -7.67 7.76
N SER A 88 -4.43 -6.81 8.24
CA SER A 88 -5.79 -7.24 8.55
C SER A 88 -6.54 -7.68 7.30
N THR A 89 -7.48 -8.60 7.48
CA THR A 89 -8.50 -8.89 6.47
C THR A 89 -9.78 -8.10 6.79
N ARG A 90 -10.85 -8.29 6.01
CA ARG A 90 -12.19 -7.75 6.31
C ARG A 90 -12.97 -8.58 7.34
N ARG A 91 -12.43 -9.74 7.77
CA ARG A 91 -13.15 -10.73 8.58
C ARG A 91 -12.91 -10.58 10.08
N GLY A 92 -13.92 -10.96 10.87
CA GLY A 92 -13.82 -11.02 12.33
C GLY A 92 -14.15 -9.70 13.04
N GLY A 93 -14.85 -8.78 12.38
CA GLY A 93 -15.30 -7.52 12.95
C GLY A 93 -16.78 -7.48 13.30
N LEU A 94 -17.26 -6.26 13.53
CA LEU A 94 -18.62 -5.95 13.97
C LEU A 94 -19.42 -5.15 12.95
N SER A 95 -18.76 -4.53 11.94
CA SER A 95 -19.39 -3.66 10.96
C SER A 95 -20.41 -4.40 10.11
N ARG A 96 -21.50 -3.73 9.80
CA ARG A 96 -22.57 -4.25 8.93
C ARG A 96 -22.71 -3.46 7.63
N ALA A 97 -22.08 -2.29 7.52
CA ALA A 97 -22.22 -1.34 6.41
C ALA A 97 -21.78 -1.89 5.05
N TYR A 98 -20.80 -2.81 5.02
CA TYR A 98 -20.23 -3.38 3.78
C TYR A 98 -20.54 -4.85 3.59
N ARG A 99 -21.44 -5.36 4.43
CA ARG A 99 -21.80 -6.76 4.51
C ARG A 99 -22.45 -7.24 3.23
N GLN A 100 -22.06 -8.42 2.76
CA GLN A 100 -22.83 -9.21 1.82
C GLN A 100 -23.89 -10.02 2.59
N ASP A 101 -25.05 -10.26 1.99
CA ASP A 101 -26.16 -10.94 2.66
C ASP A 101 -25.73 -12.25 3.36
N GLY A 102 -26.12 -12.40 4.61
CA GLY A 102 -25.85 -13.59 5.43
C GLY A 102 -24.47 -13.66 6.11
N ALA A 103 -23.53 -12.75 5.81
CA ALA A 103 -22.18 -12.78 6.37
C ALA A 103 -22.13 -12.36 7.86
N GLN A 104 -21.12 -12.84 8.59
CA GLN A 104 -20.73 -12.32 9.91
C GLN A 104 -20.31 -10.86 9.81
N GLY A 105 -20.23 -10.14 10.92
CA GLY A 105 -19.76 -8.75 10.96
C GLY A 105 -18.35 -8.61 10.36
N GLU A 106 -18.08 -7.46 9.76
CA GLU A 106 -16.84 -7.18 9.03
C GLU A 106 -15.91 -6.26 9.82
N LEU A 107 -14.60 -6.44 9.63
CA LEU A 107 -13.56 -5.67 10.31
C LEU A 107 -13.25 -4.39 9.51
N ASN A 108 -14.22 -3.46 9.41
CA ASN A 108 -13.93 -2.14 8.91
C ASN A 108 -13.18 -1.32 9.97
N LEU A 109 -12.03 -0.78 9.61
CA LEU A 109 -11.12 -0.05 10.48
C LEU A 109 -11.01 1.44 10.12
N GLY A 110 -11.69 1.86 9.03
CA GLY A 110 -11.73 3.24 8.57
C GLY A 110 -13.01 3.96 9.01
N PHE A 111 -12.88 5.20 9.45
CA PHE A 111 -14.03 6.07 9.66
C PHE A 111 -14.58 6.51 8.31
N THR A 112 -15.67 5.91 7.90
CA THR A 112 -16.39 6.18 6.65
C THR A 112 -17.79 6.70 6.99
N SER A 113 -18.46 7.33 6.04
CA SER A 113 -19.82 7.85 6.22
C SER A 113 -20.86 6.74 6.39
N GLU A 114 -20.55 5.52 5.91
CA GLU A 114 -21.50 4.40 5.90
C GLU A 114 -21.48 3.59 7.20
N ASP A 115 -20.46 3.73 8.04
CA ASP A 115 -20.28 2.89 9.22
C ASP A 115 -20.30 3.71 10.51
N ASP A 116 -20.83 3.11 11.57
CA ASP A 116 -20.90 3.73 12.87
C ASP A 116 -19.52 3.90 13.49
N ARG A 117 -19.26 5.08 14.08
CA ARG A 117 -17.97 5.43 14.66
C ARG A 117 -17.56 4.50 15.81
N ASP A 118 -18.50 4.15 16.69
CA ASP A 118 -18.21 3.32 17.86
C ASP A 118 -17.94 1.88 17.45
N THR A 119 -18.61 1.40 16.40
CA THR A 119 -18.35 0.09 15.76
C THR A 119 -16.92 0.06 15.19
N VAL A 120 -16.46 1.12 14.50
CA VAL A 120 -15.10 1.22 14.00
C VAL A 120 -14.08 1.24 15.14
N ILE A 121 -14.36 1.97 16.22
CA ILE A 121 -13.50 1.99 17.42
C ILE A 121 -13.40 0.59 18.03
N ALA A 122 -14.53 -0.10 18.19
CA ALA A 122 -14.56 -1.49 18.69
C ALA A 122 -13.76 -2.44 17.79
N ASN A 123 -13.86 -2.30 16.46
CA ASN A 123 -13.07 -3.08 15.50
C ASN A 123 -11.57 -2.82 15.65
N ARG A 124 -11.16 -1.55 15.85
CA ARG A 124 -9.74 -1.20 16.08
C ARG A 124 -9.20 -1.83 17.37
N ARG A 125 -9.98 -1.83 18.44
CA ARG A 125 -9.63 -2.51 19.70
C ARG A 125 -9.48 -4.03 19.51
N ARG A 126 -10.39 -4.65 18.74
CA ARG A 126 -10.30 -6.08 18.38
C ARG A 126 -9.05 -6.40 17.59
N LEU A 127 -8.66 -5.54 16.63
CA LEU A 127 -7.41 -5.71 15.88
C LEU A 127 -6.19 -5.57 16.79
N ALA A 128 -6.17 -4.55 17.66
CA ALA A 128 -5.08 -4.35 18.62
C ALA A 128 -4.92 -5.60 19.53
N GLU A 129 -6.02 -6.09 20.07
CA GLU A 129 -6.04 -7.33 20.90
C GLU A 129 -5.51 -8.54 20.13
N ALA A 130 -5.96 -8.74 18.89
CA ALA A 130 -5.53 -9.86 18.05
C ALA A 130 -4.01 -9.86 17.78
N ILE A 131 -3.41 -8.69 17.62
CA ILE A 131 -1.99 -8.53 17.27
C ILE A 131 -1.09 -8.49 18.50
N THR A 132 -1.53 -7.85 19.59
CA THR A 132 -0.69 -7.55 20.77
C THR A 132 -1.06 -8.31 22.02
N GLY A 133 -2.27 -8.89 22.06
CA GLY A 133 -2.88 -9.47 23.26
C GLY A 133 -3.56 -8.44 24.17
N CYS A 134 -3.57 -7.15 23.80
CA CYS A 134 -4.16 -6.06 24.59
C CYS A 134 -5.01 -5.14 23.72
N ALA A 135 -6.31 -5.06 23.99
CA ALA A 135 -7.26 -4.23 23.23
C ALA A 135 -6.99 -2.72 23.38
N ASP A 136 -6.33 -2.31 24.46
CA ASP A 136 -6.03 -0.91 24.76
C ASP A 136 -4.65 -0.46 24.26
N THR A 137 -3.94 -1.30 23.49
CA THR A 137 -2.68 -0.89 22.85
C THR A 137 -2.93 0.32 21.97
N PRO A 138 -2.21 1.43 22.21
CA PRO A 138 -2.38 2.67 21.42
C PRO A 138 -2.14 2.43 19.93
N LEU A 139 -3.13 2.77 19.11
CA LEU A 139 -3.08 2.66 17.65
C LEU A 139 -2.87 4.05 17.04
N VAL A 140 -1.71 4.27 16.44
CA VAL A 140 -1.33 5.54 15.82
C VAL A 140 -1.61 5.48 14.32
N THR A 141 -2.38 6.45 13.84
CA THR A 141 -2.72 6.59 12.42
C THR A 141 -2.36 7.98 11.90
N VAL A 142 -2.29 8.12 10.58
CA VAL A 142 -2.16 9.40 9.87
C VAL A 142 -3.39 9.68 9.01
N ARG A 143 -3.61 10.96 8.69
CA ARG A 143 -4.51 11.35 7.62
C ARG A 143 -3.80 11.16 6.29
N GLN A 144 -4.03 10.03 5.65
CA GLN A 144 -3.42 9.65 4.38
C GLN A 144 -3.89 10.58 3.26
N ILE A 145 -2.95 11.09 2.47
CA ILE A 145 -3.16 12.08 1.40
C ILE A 145 -2.49 11.68 0.09
N HIS A 146 -2.04 10.43 -0.03
CA HIS A 146 -1.33 9.85 -1.17
C HIS A 146 -0.03 10.61 -1.50
N SER A 147 0.73 10.96 -0.47
CA SER A 147 2.01 11.67 -0.53
C SER A 147 3.21 10.74 -0.29
N LYS A 148 4.41 11.30 -0.27
CA LYS A 148 5.64 10.64 0.18
C LYS A 148 6.02 10.96 1.64
N LEU A 149 5.15 11.67 2.37
CA LEU A 149 5.45 12.15 3.71
C LEU A 149 5.43 10.99 4.72
N VAL A 150 6.49 10.91 5.52
CA VAL A 150 6.64 9.94 6.61
C VAL A 150 6.92 10.72 7.90
N VAL A 151 6.22 10.40 8.98
CA VAL A 151 6.37 11.08 10.27
C VAL A 151 6.83 10.10 11.35
N ARG A 152 7.70 10.57 12.24
CA ARG A 152 8.02 9.86 13.48
C ARG A 152 6.85 10.03 14.44
N ALA A 153 6.41 8.94 15.04
CA ALA A 153 5.28 8.88 15.93
C ALA A 153 5.68 8.29 17.29
N GLY A 154 5.17 8.89 18.35
CA GLY A 154 5.24 8.37 19.71
C GLY A 154 3.85 8.09 20.25
N ARG A 155 3.75 7.61 21.50
CA ARG A 155 2.51 7.28 22.19
C ARG A 155 1.50 8.42 22.21
N GLN A 156 1.98 9.66 22.35
CA GLN A 156 1.13 10.86 22.39
C GLN A 156 0.36 11.07 21.07
N ALA A 157 0.89 10.58 19.94
CA ALA A 157 0.25 10.70 18.64
C ALA A 157 -1.06 9.89 18.53
N ALA A 158 -1.27 8.87 19.38
CA ALA A 158 -2.50 8.08 19.39
C ALA A 158 -3.73 8.88 19.83
N ALA A 159 -3.55 9.88 20.71
CA ALA A 159 -4.61 10.77 21.20
C ALA A 159 -4.66 12.10 20.45
N ALA A 160 -3.68 12.42 19.63
CA ALA A 160 -3.58 13.66 18.89
C ALA A 160 -4.38 13.63 17.58
N LYS A 161 -4.64 14.82 17.00
CA LYS A 161 -5.17 14.92 15.64
C LYS A 161 -4.17 14.29 14.66
N PRO A 162 -4.60 13.35 13.82
CA PRO A 162 -3.69 12.67 12.88
C PRO A 162 -2.98 13.65 11.94
N ALA A 163 -1.65 13.55 11.87
CA ALA A 163 -0.82 14.30 10.94
C ALA A 163 -1.16 13.96 9.49
N ARG A 164 -0.98 14.89 8.56
CA ARG A 164 -1.14 14.62 7.12
C ARG A 164 0.14 13.97 6.59
N ALA A 165 0.09 12.67 6.36
CA ALA A 165 1.21 11.87 5.88
C ALA A 165 0.68 10.54 5.31
N ASP A 166 1.58 9.75 4.72
CA ASP A 166 1.26 8.41 4.22
C ASP A 166 2.24 7.35 4.78
N GLY A 167 3.12 7.76 5.67
CA GLY A 167 4.01 6.86 6.39
C GLY A 167 4.17 7.27 7.85
N LEU A 168 4.43 6.26 8.68
CA LEU A 168 4.70 6.36 10.11
C LEU A 168 5.95 5.56 10.42
N MET A 169 6.74 6.03 11.39
CA MET A 169 7.87 5.27 11.94
C MET A 169 8.03 5.54 13.43
N THR A 170 8.58 4.59 14.16
CA THR A 170 8.83 4.69 15.60
C THR A 170 9.94 3.75 16.05
N ASP A 171 10.60 4.12 17.13
CA ASP A 171 11.45 3.29 17.99
C ASP A 171 10.86 3.14 19.40
N GLU A 172 9.65 3.68 19.64
CA GLU A 172 8.97 3.65 20.92
C GLU A 172 8.18 2.34 21.10
N PRO A 173 8.45 1.54 22.17
CA PRO A 173 7.69 0.32 22.44
C PRO A 173 6.27 0.60 22.94
N GLY A 174 5.40 -0.41 22.76
CA GLY A 174 4.05 -0.41 23.31
C GLY A 174 3.05 0.42 22.52
N ILE A 175 3.34 0.76 21.28
CA ILE A 175 2.39 1.37 20.34
C ILE A 175 2.32 0.60 19.02
N LEU A 176 1.18 0.65 18.34
CA LEU A 176 0.98 0.14 16.99
C LEU A 176 0.88 1.29 16.00
N LEU A 177 1.75 1.33 15.02
CA LEU A 177 1.60 2.16 13.83
C LEU A 177 0.62 1.48 12.87
N ALA A 178 -0.27 2.23 12.23
CA ALA A 178 -1.23 1.69 11.28
C ALA A 178 -1.38 2.57 10.03
N VAL A 179 -1.35 1.92 8.87
CA VAL A 179 -1.77 2.51 7.59
C VAL A 179 -3.03 1.81 7.09
N MET A 180 -3.97 2.59 6.58
CA MET A 180 -5.25 2.08 6.06
C MET A 180 -5.16 1.84 4.57
N THR A 181 -5.74 0.72 4.12
CA THR A 181 -5.78 0.35 2.71
C THR A 181 -7.15 -0.21 2.31
N ALA A 182 -7.48 -0.01 1.06
CA ALA A 182 -8.44 -0.74 0.25
C ALA A 182 -7.93 -0.58 -1.19
N ASP A 183 -7.03 -1.47 -1.60
CA ASP A 183 -6.28 -1.58 -2.85
C ASP A 183 -4.84 -1.06 -2.81
N CYS A 184 -4.54 0.09 -2.18
CA CYS A 184 -3.17 0.60 -2.10
C CYS A 184 -2.25 -0.40 -1.39
N ILE A 185 -0.96 -0.41 -1.76
CA ILE A 185 0.02 -1.35 -1.22
C ILE A 185 0.53 -0.87 0.15
N PRO A 186 0.36 -1.64 1.23
CA PRO A 186 1.02 -1.38 2.49
C PRO A 186 2.43 -1.96 2.48
N VAL A 187 3.40 -1.20 2.99
CA VAL A 187 4.77 -1.67 3.18
C VAL A 187 5.16 -1.49 4.65
N LEU A 188 5.50 -2.58 5.30
CA LEU A 188 6.00 -2.58 6.68
C LEU A 188 7.52 -2.79 6.65
N VAL A 189 8.25 -2.05 7.50
CA VAL A 189 9.72 -2.13 7.59
C VAL A 189 10.13 -2.29 9.05
N VAL A 190 11.15 -3.12 9.27
CA VAL A 190 11.74 -3.41 10.58
C VAL A 190 13.23 -3.19 10.52
N ASP A 191 13.76 -2.39 11.41
CA ASP A 191 15.18 -2.38 11.77
C ASP A 191 15.41 -3.36 12.93
N ARG A 192 16.14 -4.42 12.66
CA ARG A 192 16.37 -5.49 13.63
C ARG A 192 17.42 -5.10 14.68
N LYS A 193 18.29 -4.13 14.35
CA LYS A 193 19.39 -3.69 15.20
C LYS A 193 18.98 -2.54 16.10
N CYS A 194 18.39 -1.48 15.51
CA CYS A 194 17.93 -0.32 16.27
C CYS A 194 16.56 -0.53 16.92
N LYS A 195 15.89 -1.67 16.66
CA LYS A 195 14.51 -1.93 17.09
C LYS A 195 13.56 -0.80 16.71
N ALA A 196 13.64 -0.33 15.46
CA ALA A 196 12.74 0.67 14.91
C ALA A 196 11.82 0.03 13.86
N VAL A 197 10.62 0.56 13.71
CA VAL A 197 9.63 0.04 12.76
C VAL A 197 8.99 1.18 11.97
N ALA A 198 8.52 0.86 10.75
CA ALA A 198 7.79 1.81 9.92
C ALA A 198 6.65 1.12 9.15
N ALA A 199 5.61 1.90 8.83
CA ALA A 199 4.49 1.51 7.99
C ALA A 199 4.26 2.58 6.92
N PHE A 200 4.19 2.19 5.64
CA PHE A 200 3.98 3.08 4.50
C PHE A 200 2.72 2.69 3.73
N HIS A 201 1.92 3.68 3.37
CA HIS A 201 0.79 3.57 2.47
C HIS A 201 1.24 3.95 1.05
N ALA A 202 1.52 2.96 0.22
CA ALA A 202 2.03 3.14 -1.13
C ALA A 202 0.92 2.93 -2.18
N GLY A 203 -0.01 3.88 -2.29
CA GLY A 203 -0.86 4.01 -3.47
C GLY A 203 -0.01 4.43 -4.68
N TRP A 204 -0.56 4.39 -5.91
CA TRP A 204 0.21 4.71 -7.11
C TRP A 204 0.90 6.08 -7.06
N ARG A 205 0.22 7.13 -6.52
CA ARG A 205 0.80 8.47 -6.34
C ARG A 205 1.97 8.49 -5.37
N GLY A 206 1.81 7.82 -4.21
CA GLY A 206 2.89 7.68 -3.23
C GLY A 206 4.07 6.87 -3.78
N THR A 207 3.78 5.82 -4.57
CA THR A 207 4.79 5.01 -5.24
C THR A 207 5.59 5.82 -6.26
N VAL A 208 4.93 6.59 -7.13
CA VAL A 208 5.59 7.50 -8.08
C VAL A 208 6.45 8.53 -7.35
N GLN A 209 5.98 9.06 -6.22
CA GLN A 209 6.71 10.00 -5.38
C GLN A 209 7.81 9.33 -4.52
N ARG A 210 8.02 8.01 -4.66
CA ARG A 210 9.09 7.25 -3.96
C ARG A 210 8.92 7.24 -2.44
N ILE A 211 7.69 7.01 -1.94
CA ILE A 211 7.41 6.97 -0.50
C ILE A 211 8.27 5.95 0.25
N VAL A 212 8.53 4.79 -0.36
CA VAL A 212 9.33 3.73 0.27
C VAL A 212 10.79 4.14 0.40
N GLU A 213 11.41 4.67 -0.68
CA GLU A 213 12.78 5.18 -0.65
C GLU A 213 12.90 6.34 0.36
N SER A 214 11.94 7.28 0.34
CA SER A 214 11.89 8.40 1.27
C SER A 214 11.75 7.93 2.73
N GLY A 215 10.93 6.91 2.96
CA GLY A 215 10.74 6.32 4.29
C GLY A 215 11.99 5.64 4.82
N ILE A 216 12.69 4.85 3.99
CA ILE A 216 13.97 4.23 4.37
C ILE A 216 15.02 5.32 4.67
N GLY A 217 15.15 6.33 3.80
CA GLY A 217 16.05 7.45 4.05
C GLY A 217 15.73 8.19 5.35
N ARG A 218 14.43 8.32 5.68
CA ARG A 218 14.00 8.90 6.94
C ARG A 218 14.38 8.03 8.16
N MET A 219 14.24 6.71 8.07
CA MET A 219 14.70 5.79 9.12
C MET A 219 16.21 5.89 9.35
N GLN A 220 17.00 6.07 8.28
CA GLN A 220 18.45 6.30 8.40
C GLN A 220 18.74 7.58 9.17
N LEU A 221 18.04 8.67 8.88
CA LEU A 221 18.26 9.98 9.51
C LEU A 221 17.82 9.99 10.99
N GLU A 222 16.70 9.36 11.32
CA GLU A 222 16.08 9.45 12.64
C GLU A 222 16.62 8.40 13.64
N PHE A 223 16.95 7.20 13.14
CA PHE A 223 17.32 6.05 13.98
C PHE A 223 18.73 5.53 13.70
N GLY A 224 19.43 6.08 12.69
CA GLY A 224 20.71 5.53 12.24
C GLY A 224 20.57 4.16 11.59
N SER A 225 19.40 3.84 11.09
CA SER A 225 19.11 2.55 10.43
C SER A 225 20.02 2.32 9.23
N ARG A 226 20.53 1.10 9.08
CA ARG A 226 21.36 0.72 7.92
C ARG A 226 20.60 -0.25 7.04
N PRO A 227 20.63 -0.11 5.70
CA PRO A 227 19.86 -0.97 4.79
C PRO A 227 20.07 -2.48 5.00
N GLU A 228 21.27 -2.90 5.37
CA GLU A 228 21.61 -4.29 5.66
C GLU A 228 20.94 -4.85 6.93
N ASP A 229 20.56 -3.98 7.88
CA ASP A 229 19.86 -4.34 9.11
C ASP A 229 18.34 -4.35 8.94
N LEU A 230 17.85 -3.79 7.80
CA LEU A 230 16.42 -3.70 7.50
C LEU A 230 15.85 -4.99 6.91
N THR A 231 14.61 -5.25 7.24
CA THR A 231 13.74 -6.19 6.53
C THR A 231 12.39 -5.55 6.27
N ALA A 232 11.80 -5.83 5.12
CA ALA A 232 10.54 -5.24 4.71
C ALA A 232 9.52 -6.33 4.32
N ALA A 233 8.23 -6.03 4.53
CA ALA A 233 7.11 -6.84 4.05
C ALA A 233 6.16 -5.96 3.23
N ILE A 234 5.95 -6.35 1.97
CA ILE A 234 4.94 -5.77 1.09
C ILE A 234 3.66 -6.58 1.29
N GLY A 235 2.60 -5.93 1.78
CA GLY A 235 1.35 -6.58 2.09
C GLY A 235 0.38 -6.68 0.92
N PRO A 236 -0.78 -7.31 1.14
CA PRO A 236 -1.83 -7.42 0.14
C PRO A 236 -2.33 -6.05 -0.32
N GLY A 237 -2.52 -5.92 -1.61
CA GLY A 237 -3.13 -4.78 -2.26
C GLY A 237 -3.72 -5.18 -3.60
N ILE A 238 -4.13 -4.24 -4.42
CA ILE A 238 -4.67 -4.58 -5.74
C ILE A 238 -3.54 -5.09 -6.65
N GLY A 239 -3.72 -6.30 -7.17
CA GLY A 239 -2.75 -6.92 -8.07
C GLY A 239 -2.86 -6.41 -9.50
N THR A 240 -1.84 -6.68 -10.30
CA THR A 240 -1.82 -6.38 -11.74
C THR A 240 -3.02 -6.96 -12.46
N CYS A 241 -3.52 -8.11 -12.04
CA CYS A 241 -4.73 -8.76 -12.57
C CYS A 241 -5.99 -7.89 -12.48
N CYS A 242 -6.07 -6.94 -11.54
CA CYS A 242 -7.28 -6.14 -11.27
C CYS A 242 -7.06 -4.63 -11.35
N TYR A 243 -5.82 -4.16 -11.47
CA TYR A 243 -5.52 -2.73 -11.37
C TYR A 243 -5.32 -2.08 -12.74
N SER A 244 -6.42 -1.81 -13.43
CA SER A 244 -6.40 -1.02 -14.65
C SER A 244 -6.23 0.47 -14.34
N VAL A 245 -5.44 1.17 -15.16
CA VAL A 245 -5.11 2.60 -15.04
C VAL A 245 -5.08 3.26 -16.42
N GLY A 246 -5.13 4.58 -16.47
CA GLY A 246 -5.00 5.36 -17.71
C GLY A 246 -3.54 5.63 -18.09
N ASP A 247 -3.37 6.19 -19.30
CA ASP A 247 -2.07 6.54 -19.87
C ASP A 247 -1.33 7.59 -19.03
N GLU A 248 -2.07 8.44 -18.31
CA GLU A 248 -1.50 9.43 -17.40
C GLU A 248 -0.68 8.79 -16.28
N VAL A 249 -1.10 7.61 -15.78
CA VAL A 249 -0.35 6.88 -14.76
C VAL A 249 0.92 6.28 -15.37
N LEU A 250 0.86 5.73 -16.59
CA LEU A 250 2.04 5.24 -17.30
C LEU A 250 3.07 6.36 -17.48
N ALA A 251 2.64 7.53 -17.98
CA ALA A 251 3.51 8.67 -18.20
C ALA A 251 4.22 9.14 -16.92
N GLU A 252 3.51 9.16 -15.79
CA GLU A 252 4.09 9.49 -14.49
C GLU A 252 5.16 8.47 -14.06
N PHE A 253 4.92 7.17 -14.23
CA PHE A 253 5.90 6.14 -13.91
C PHE A 253 7.13 6.20 -14.85
N GLU A 254 6.94 6.40 -16.15
CA GLU A 254 8.04 6.55 -17.11
C GLU A 254 8.89 7.79 -16.81
N SER A 255 8.27 8.87 -16.34
CA SER A 255 8.99 10.10 -15.96
C SER A 255 9.88 9.93 -14.73
N GLN A 256 9.53 9.03 -13.83
CA GLN A 256 10.20 8.84 -12.54
C GLN A 256 11.15 7.65 -12.50
N PHE A 257 10.90 6.62 -13.30
CA PHE A 257 11.65 5.36 -13.26
C PHE A 257 12.08 4.94 -14.67
N GLU A 258 13.36 4.66 -14.87
CA GLU A 258 13.88 4.07 -16.12
C GLU A 258 13.18 2.75 -16.47
N TYR A 259 12.76 2.00 -15.42
CA TYR A 259 12.04 0.75 -15.56
C TYR A 259 10.50 0.94 -15.54
N GLY A 260 10.02 2.19 -15.54
CA GLY A 260 8.61 2.54 -15.33
C GLY A 260 7.67 1.77 -16.26
N ARG A 261 7.99 1.75 -17.55
CA ARG A 261 7.22 1.03 -18.56
C ARG A 261 7.11 -0.48 -18.28
N GLY A 262 8.18 -1.11 -17.80
CA GLY A 262 8.20 -2.54 -17.48
C GLY A 262 7.33 -2.96 -16.30
N LEU A 263 6.69 -2.01 -15.62
CA LEU A 263 5.70 -2.28 -14.56
C LEU A 263 4.27 -2.44 -15.10
N PHE A 264 4.07 -2.21 -16.38
CA PHE A 264 2.74 -2.21 -16.99
C PHE A 264 2.57 -3.40 -17.94
N VAL A 265 1.33 -3.88 -17.99
CA VAL A 265 0.85 -4.88 -18.94
C VAL A 265 -0.36 -4.30 -19.64
N GLU A 266 -0.40 -4.35 -20.98
CA GLU A 266 -1.59 -4.01 -21.74
C GLU A 266 -2.48 -5.25 -21.84
N VAL A 267 -3.74 -5.09 -21.46
CA VAL A 267 -4.72 -6.17 -21.40
C VAL A 267 -5.81 -5.92 -22.39
N ASP A 268 -6.12 -6.93 -23.19
CA ASP A 268 -7.25 -6.90 -24.09
C ASP A 268 -8.53 -7.30 -23.33
N GLU A 269 -9.38 -6.30 -23.03
CA GLU A 269 -10.68 -6.48 -22.39
C GLU A 269 -11.83 -6.64 -23.42
N THR A 270 -11.54 -7.02 -24.65
CA THR A 270 -12.56 -7.27 -25.65
C THR A 270 -13.60 -8.26 -25.13
N ASP A 271 -14.87 -7.90 -25.28
CA ASP A 271 -16.00 -8.74 -24.89
C ASP A 271 -15.81 -10.20 -25.33
N PRO A 272 -15.91 -11.19 -24.44
CA PRO A 272 -15.77 -12.60 -24.78
C PRO A 272 -16.68 -13.06 -25.94
N VAL A 273 -17.87 -12.48 -26.07
CA VAL A 273 -18.79 -12.78 -27.17
C VAL A 273 -18.22 -12.27 -28.49
N ARG A 274 -17.63 -11.07 -28.52
CA ARG A 274 -16.94 -10.52 -29.69
C ARG A 274 -15.71 -11.33 -30.07
N ARG A 275 -14.95 -11.83 -29.09
CA ARG A 275 -13.81 -12.74 -29.33
C ARG A 275 -14.24 -14.05 -29.96
N ARG A 276 -15.32 -14.64 -29.42
CA ARG A 276 -15.81 -15.95 -29.87
C ARG A 276 -16.50 -15.88 -31.25
N TYR A 277 -17.11 -14.75 -31.57
CA TYR A 277 -17.87 -14.56 -32.81
C TYR A 277 -17.52 -13.25 -33.52
N PRO A 278 -16.26 -13.06 -33.97
CA PRO A 278 -15.82 -11.79 -34.53
C PRO A 278 -16.59 -11.38 -35.78
N THR A 279 -17.08 -12.36 -36.54
CA THR A 279 -17.85 -12.13 -37.77
C THR A 279 -19.24 -11.56 -37.53
N MET A 280 -19.88 -11.81 -36.37
CA MET A 280 -21.20 -11.26 -36.04
C MET A 280 -21.18 -9.72 -35.87
N PHE A 281 -20.02 -9.13 -35.67
CA PHE A 281 -19.86 -7.69 -35.38
C PHE A 281 -19.18 -6.93 -36.52
N LEU A 282 -18.84 -7.60 -37.65
CA LEU A 282 -18.20 -6.98 -38.80
C LEU A 282 -19.04 -5.87 -39.44
N ASN A 283 -20.35 -5.96 -39.38
CA ASN A 283 -21.26 -5.00 -40.00
C ASN A 283 -21.63 -3.81 -39.07
N GLN A 284 -21.16 -3.78 -37.83
CA GLN A 284 -21.52 -2.72 -36.89
C GLN A 284 -20.49 -1.57 -36.83
N ARG A 285 -19.37 -1.67 -37.58
CA ARG A 285 -18.33 -0.64 -37.58
C ARG A 285 -17.75 -0.46 -38.97
N ALA A 286 -17.58 0.78 -39.35
CA ALA A 286 -16.75 1.11 -40.50
C ALA A 286 -15.31 0.60 -40.28
N PRO A 287 -14.63 0.06 -41.31
CA PRO A 287 -13.25 -0.41 -41.19
C PRO A 287 -12.34 0.70 -40.64
N GLY A 288 -11.61 0.44 -39.59
CA GLY A 288 -10.61 1.34 -39.00
C GLY A 288 -11.07 2.21 -37.81
N HIS A 289 -12.32 2.17 -37.37
CA HIS A 289 -12.84 3.04 -36.33
C HIS A 289 -13.42 2.28 -35.14
N GLY A 290 -12.57 1.72 -34.32
CA GLY A 290 -12.94 1.24 -33.01
C GLY A 290 -11.71 1.23 -32.10
N PRO A 291 -11.76 1.83 -30.91
CA PRO A 291 -10.67 1.64 -29.98
C PRO A 291 -10.54 0.15 -29.71
N LYS A 292 -9.32 -0.38 -29.79
CA LYS A 292 -9.02 -1.64 -29.12
C LYS A 292 -9.39 -1.42 -27.66
N GLU A 293 -10.26 -2.26 -27.10
CA GLU A 293 -10.57 -2.22 -25.68
C GLU A 293 -9.41 -2.81 -24.89
N THR A 294 -8.24 -2.21 -25.02
CA THR A 294 -7.07 -2.56 -24.23
C THR A 294 -6.93 -1.58 -23.07
N ARG A 295 -6.62 -2.09 -21.90
CA ARG A 295 -6.34 -1.30 -20.72
C ARG A 295 -4.95 -1.60 -20.19
N LEU A 296 -4.30 -0.56 -19.69
CA LEU A 296 -3.03 -0.70 -18.99
C LEU A 296 -3.28 -1.18 -17.56
N HIS A 297 -2.57 -2.20 -17.16
CA HIS A 297 -2.54 -2.69 -15.79
C HIS A 297 -1.15 -2.50 -15.18
N VAL A 298 -1.06 -2.01 -13.95
CA VAL A 298 0.20 -1.68 -13.28
C VAL A 298 0.51 -2.62 -12.13
N ASN A 299 1.79 -2.99 -12.00
CA ASN A 299 2.32 -3.81 -10.91
C ASN A 299 2.93 -2.92 -9.81
N LEU A 300 2.09 -2.50 -8.85
CA LEU A 300 2.55 -1.68 -7.72
C LEU A 300 3.41 -2.48 -6.72
N VAL A 301 3.20 -3.78 -6.59
CA VAL A 301 4.01 -4.64 -5.72
C VAL A 301 5.45 -4.64 -6.19
N GLU A 302 5.68 -4.86 -7.49
CA GLU A 302 7.02 -4.84 -8.08
C GLU A 302 7.64 -3.43 -8.04
N ALA A 303 6.84 -2.38 -8.26
CA ALA A 303 7.32 -1.00 -8.14
C ALA A 303 7.89 -0.71 -6.76
N ASN A 304 7.17 -1.07 -5.69
CA ASN A 304 7.61 -0.87 -4.31
C ASN A 304 8.78 -1.81 -3.93
N ARG A 305 8.80 -3.04 -4.47
CA ARG A 305 9.94 -3.96 -4.29
C ARG A 305 11.23 -3.36 -4.88
N ARG A 306 11.16 -2.77 -6.06
CA ARG A 306 12.32 -2.10 -6.70
C ARG A 306 12.78 -0.88 -5.90
N GLN A 307 11.86 -0.13 -5.29
CA GLN A 307 12.23 0.97 -4.40
C GLN A 307 12.97 0.50 -3.15
N LEU A 308 12.55 -0.62 -2.53
CA LEU A 308 13.27 -1.22 -1.41
C LEU A 308 14.69 -1.64 -1.81
N LEU A 309 14.84 -2.25 -3.00
CA LEU A 309 16.16 -2.62 -3.54
C LEU A 309 17.02 -1.37 -3.82
N ALA A 310 16.44 -0.33 -4.40
CA ALA A 310 17.12 0.94 -4.67
C ALA A 310 17.54 1.65 -3.38
N ALA A 311 16.78 1.49 -2.30
CA ALA A 311 17.12 1.97 -0.97
C ALA A 311 18.17 1.11 -0.26
N GLY A 312 18.70 0.06 -0.91
CA GLY A 312 19.82 -0.75 -0.42
C GLY A 312 19.41 -2.03 0.35
N LEU A 313 18.13 -2.37 0.45
CA LEU A 313 17.73 -3.63 1.07
C LEU A 313 18.13 -4.81 0.16
N GLN A 314 18.56 -5.90 0.79
CA GLN A 314 18.88 -7.12 0.04
C GLN A 314 17.60 -7.84 -0.39
N PRO A 315 17.58 -8.53 -1.55
CA PRO A 315 16.39 -9.25 -2.02
C PRO A 315 15.83 -10.24 -1.00
N ARG A 316 16.70 -10.95 -0.28
CA ARG A 316 16.33 -11.88 0.79
C ARG A 316 15.69 -11.23 2.02
N SER A 317 15.84 -9.93 2.19
CA SER A 317 15.24 -9.16 3.29
C SER A 317 13.85 -8.61 2.95
N ILE A 318 13.39 -8.77 1.70
CA ILE A 318 12.09 -8.32 1.25
C ILE A 318 11.14 -9.52 1.19
N ARG A 319 10.02 -9.42 1.90
CA ARG A 319 8.94 -10.41 1.90
C ARG A 319 7.75 -9.86 1.13
N ILE A 320 7.11 -10.68 0.33
CA ILE A 320 5.82 -10.37 -0.27
C ILE A 320 4.80 -11.27 0.43
N VAL A 321 3.78 -10.64 1.03
CA VAL A 321 2.60 -11.34 1.56
C VAL A 321 1.56 -11.32 0.44
N PRO A 322 1.35 -12.44 -0.25
CA PRO A 322 0.58 -12.45 -1.48
C PRO A 322 -0.91 -12.25 -1.21
N GLY A 323 -1.60 -11.59 -2.14
CA GLY A 323 -3.04 -11.38 -2.12
C GLY A 323 -3.43 -10.20 -3.01
N CYS A 324 -4.41 -10.42 -3.90
CA CYS A 324 -5.03 -9.36 -4.66
C CYS A 324 -6.37 -8.99 -4.02
N THR A 325 -6.51 -7.73 -3.60
CA THR A 325 -7.75 -7.24 -2.97
C THR A 325 -8.94 -7.29 -3.92
N GLY A 326 -8.73 -7.08 -5.22
CA GLY A 326 -9.78 -7.17 -6.24
C GLY A 326 -10.25 -8.60 -6.49
N CYS A 327 -9.33 -9.60 -6.51
CA CYS A 327 -9.68 -11.01 -6.73
C CYS A 327 -10.31 -11.66 -5.49
N ARG A 328 -9.91 -11.22 -4.29
CA ARG A 328 -10.31 -11.81 -3.02
C ARG A 328 -11.18 -10.86 -2.20
N ALA A 329 -12.27 -10.39 -2.82
CA ALA A 329 -13.26 -9.56 -2.15
C ALA A 329 -13.94 -10.27 -0.96
N ASP A 330 -13.86 -11.61 -0.89
CA ASP A 330 -14.25 -12.41 0.27
C ASP A 330 -13.34 -12.20 1.50
N LEU A 331 -12.08 -11.83 1.28
CA LEU A 331 -11.06 -11.69 2.30
C LEU A 331 -10.64 -10.23 2.54
N PHE A 332 -10.75 -9.37 1.52
CA PHE A 332 -10.30 -7.99 1.57
C PHE A 332 -11.37 -6.99 1.16
N PHE A 333 -11.30 -5.77 1.69
CA PHE A 333 -11.99 -4.64 1.09
C PHE A 333 -11.22 -4.17 -0.16
N SER A 334 -11.95 -3.93 -1.24
CA SER A 334 -11.41 -3.36 -2.46
C SER A 334 -12.27 -2.19 -2.92
N HIS A 335 -11.67 -1.00 -2.98
CA HIS A 335 -12.31 0.21 -3.49
C HIS A 335 -12.65 0.06 -4.97
N ARG A 336 -11.76 -0.56 -5.75
CA ARG A 336 -11.93 -0.81 -7.18
C ARG A 336 -13.06 -1.80 -7.44
N ALA A 337 -13.04 -2.96 -6.78
CA ALA A 337 -14.01 -4.01 -7.00
C ALA A 337 -15.41 -3.64 -6.50
N SER A 338 -15.53 -2.77 -5.50
CA SER A 338 -16.81 -2.32 -4.94
C SER A 338 -17.35 -1.03 -5.56
N GLY A 339 -16.74 -0.51 -6.63
CA GLY A 339 -17.17 0.73 -7.27
C GLY A 339 -17.05 1.98 -6.36
N GLY A 340 -16.07 1.96 -5.44
CA GLY A 340 -15.80 3.10 -4.54
C GLY A 340 -16.36 2.96 -3.12
N ARG A 341 -17.31 2.06 -2.90
CA ARG A 341 -17.94 1.84 -1.58
C ARG A 341 -17.29 0.68 -0.84
N ALA A 342 -16.24 0.95 -0.08
CA ALA A 342 -15.50 -0.07 0.65
C ALA A 342 -15.11 0.40 2.06
N GLY A 343 -15.11 -0.54 3.01
CA GLY A 343 -14.43 -0.39 4.28
C GLY A 343 -12.91 -0.25 4.09
N ARG A 344 -12.18 -0.16 5.19
CA ARG A 344 -10.72 -0.06 5.18
C ARG A 344 -10.12 -1.16 6.03
N MET A 345 -9.09 -1.80 5.51
CA MET A 345 -8.18 -2.65 6.25
C MET A 345 -7.08 -1.81 6.89
N MET A 346 -6.36 -2.37 7.87
CA MET A 346 -5.14 -1.78 8.41
C MET A 346 -3.99 -2.76 8.30
N SER A 347 -2.85 -2.21 7.93
CA SER A 347 -1.56 -2.88 8.09
C SER A 347 -0.86 -2.25 9.28
N VAL A 348 -0.53 -3.07 10.27
CA VAL A 348 -0.05 -2.61 11.57
C VAL A 348 1.34 -3.15 11.88
N ILE A 349 2.15 -2.35 12.57
CA ILE A 349 3.46 -2.74 13.05
C ILE A 349 3.77 -2.00 14.36
N GLY A 350 4.46 -2.65 15.27
CA GLY A 350 4.85 -2.06 16.54
C GLY A 350 5.93 -2.86 17.25
N ILE A 351 6.46 -2.28 18.31
CA ILE A 351 7.47 -2.88 19.17
C ILE A 351 6.76 -3.32 20.45
N GLY A 352 6.71 -4.61 20.69
CA GLY A 352 6.21 -5.17 21.94
C GLY A 352 7.15 -4.86 23.11
N PRO A 353 6.64 -4.98 24.36
CA PRO A 353 7.49 -4.92 25.53
C PRO A 353 8.52 -6.05 25.46
N GLU A 354 9.71 -5.80 25.96
CA GLU A 354 10.70 -6.85 26.17
C GLU A 354 10.14 -7.86 27.17
N ARG A 355 10.10 -9.12 26.76
CA ARG A 355 9.72 -10.25 27.63
C ARG A 355 10.98 -10.80 28.30
#